data_0ffb9dff34f04507a3a08f83839721e8
#
_entry.id   0ffb9dff34f04507a3a08f83839721e8
#
_cell.length_a   1.000
_cell.length_b   1.000
_cell.length_c   1.000
_cell.angle_alpha   90.00
_cell.angle_beta   90.00
_cell.angle_gamma   90.00
#
_symmetry.space_group_name_H-M   'P 1'
#
loop_
_entity.id
_entity.type
_entity.pdbx_description
1 polymer ?
#
loop_
_entity_poly.entity_id
_entity_poly.type
_entity_poly.pdbx_seq_one_letter_code
_entity_poly.pdbx_strand_id
1 'polypeptide(L)'
;MNFTDGLFGDFWAYGAFFPYALLLLWAVRTAPWKRLADNSQMHVWMGAIVVLTLMWSLKAGAKPGLHLHFLGAAAFTLMFGRQLAIVGFSIVLAAVTFNAGLKGVAGWDVYALNALAFIIVPVFVVHSIWRLVEAYLPPNIFVFFFVAAFFGGALAVVSSGVFGTMLFWAAGIYAVDMLVSDYLLFHILLGFAEAWLNGAAITLMVVYLPHWVGSFDDRRYLWQKNEPRR
;
A
#
# COMPACT_ATOMS: atom_id res chain seq x y z
N MET A 1 7.48 -4.48 7.08
CA MET A 1 8.42 -3.44 6.71
C MET A 1 8.27 -2.28 7.67
N ASN A 2 8.89 -2.27 8.83
CA ASN A 2 8.78 -1.14 9.74
C ASN A 2 10.18 -0.77 10.20
N PHE A 3 10.53 0.49 10.06
CA PHE A 3 11.71 1.05 10.69
C PHE A 3 11.54 0.96 12.21
N THR A 4 12.63 0.70 12.91
CA THR A 4 12.65 0.61 14.38
C THR A 4 13.04 1.97 14.98
N ASP A 5 12.51 2.26 16.16
CA ASP A 5 12.88 3.47 16.89
C ASP A 5 14.38 3.52 17.20
N GLY A 6 14.90 4.74 17.30
CA GLY A 6 16.32 4.98 17.56
C GLY A 6 17.27 4.68 16.41
N LEU A 7 16.75 4.14 15.27
CA LEU A 7 17.58 3.85 14.11
C LEU A 7 17.86 5.10 13.27
N PHE A 8 16.86 5.99 13.17
CA PHE A 8 16.98 7.28 12.50
C PHE A 8 17.18 8.39 13.52
N GLY A 9 18.07 9.33 13.23
CA GLY A 9 18.22 10.52 14.08
C GLY A 9 16.97 11.40 14.07
N ASP A 10 16.85 12.26 15.09
CA ASP A 10 15.67 13.11 15.34
C ASP A 10 15.22 13.93 14.13
N PHE A 11 16.16 14.41 13.34
CA PHE A 11 15.87 15.15 12.11
C PHE A 11 15.00 14.35 11.14
N TRP A 12 15.35 13.09 10.90
CA TRP A 12 14.59 12.20 10.02
C TRP A 12 13.26 11.77 10.63
N ALA A 13 13.30 11.37 11.90
CA ALA A 13 12.13 10.88 12.62
C ALA A 13 11.04 11.96 12.69
N TYR A 14 11.38 13.12 13.24
CA TYR A 14 10.40 14.21 13.42
C TYR A 14 10.15 15.02 12.16
N GLY A 15 11.16 15.17 11.28
CA GLY A 15 10.98 15.85 10.00
C GLY A 15 9.96 15.20 9.08
N ALA A 16 9.80 13.89 9.16
CA ALA A 16 8.82 13.15 8.37
C ALA A 16 7.35 13.42 8.77
N PHE A 17 7.11 13.89 10.00
CA PHE A 17 5.73 14.17 10.45
C PHE A 17 5.08 15.30 9.65
N PHE A 18 5.84 16.29 9.23
CA PHE A 18 5.29 17.42 8.49
C PHE A 18 4.69 16.99 7.13
N PRO A 19 5.46 16.37 6.20
CA PRO A 19 4.90 15.93 4.93
C PRO A 19 3.82 14.86 5.09
N TYR A 20 3.99 13.94 6.05
CA TYR A 20 2.96 12.93 6.31
C TYR A 20 1.65 13.55 6.81
N ALA A 21 1.71 14.48 7.77
CA ALA A 21 0.52 15.15 8.30
C ALA A 21 -0.24 15.92 7.21
N LEU A 22 0.48 16.60 6.30
CA LEU A 22 -0.13 17.28 5.16
C LEU A 22 -0.87 16.32 4.24
N LEU A 23 -0.24 15.18 3.91
CA LEU A 23 -0.84 14.15 3.04
C LEU A 23 -2.02 13.45 3.71
N LEU A 24 -1.92 13.15 5.00
CA LEU A 24 -3.03 12.57 5.76
C LEU A 24 -4.20 13.54 5.86
N LEU A 25 -3.94 14.81 6.16
CA LEU A 25 -4.96 15.86 6.24
C LEU A 25 -5.65 16.05 4.88
N TRP A 26 -4.87 16.08 3.80
CA TRP A 26 -5.41 16.09 2.45
C TRP A 26 -6.30 14.86 2.19
N ALA A 27 -5.83 13.65 2.52
CA ALA A 27 -6.59 12.42 2.34
C ALA A 27 -7.91 12.45 3.12
N VAL A 28 -7.88 12.83 4.40
CA VAL A 28 -9.08 12.92 5.25
C VAL A 28 -10.09 13.95 4.70
N ARG A 29 -9.62 15.12 4.23
CA ARG A 29 -10.52 16.17 3.72
C ARG A 29 -11.12 15.84 2.36
N THR A 30 -10.42 15.08 1.53
CA THR A 30 -10.83 14.78 0.15
C THR A 30 -11.35 13.36 -0.05
N ALA A 31 -11.36 12.55 1.01
CA ALA A 31 -11.86 11.19 0.93
C ALA A 31 -13.37 11.16 0.61
N PRO A 32 -13.81 10.21 -0.21
CA PRO A 32 -15.22 10.05 -0.55
C PRO A 32 -15.99 9.36 0.60
N TRP A 33 -16.13 10.02 1.74
CA TRP A 33 -16.79 9.49 2.94
C TRP A 33 -18.21 9.04 2.70
N LYS A 34 -18.90 9.66 1.73
CA LYS A 34 -20.26 9.26 1.33
C LYS A 34 -20.34 7.81 0.89
N ARG A 35 -19.26 7.25 0.33
CA ARG A 35 -19.19 5.84 -0.03
C ARG A 35 -19.28 4.92 1.20
N LEU A 36 -18.70 5.33 2.32
CA LEU A 36 -18.75 4.60 3.58
C LEU A 36 -20.05 4.86 4.38
N ALA A 37 -20.91 5.77 3.94
CA ALA A 37 -22.23 5.94 4.53
C ALA A 37 -23.14 4.73 4.27
N ASP A 38 -22.86 3.93 3.23
CA ASP A 38 -23.43 2.59 3.07
C ASP A 38 -22.79 1.65 4.10
N ASN A 39 -23.62 1.09 4.98
CA ASN A 39 -23.19 0.16 6.02
C ASN A 39 -22.40 -1.02 5.45
N SER A 40 -22.78 -1.54 4.29
CA SER A 40 -22.07 -2.63 3.60
C SER A 40 -20.62 -2.23 3.29
N GLN A 41 -20.41 -1.07 2.67
CA GLN A 41 -19.08 -0.57 2.31
C GLN A 41 -18.23 -0.25 3.54
N MET A 42 -18.85 0.28 4.61
CA MET A 42 -18.17 0.54 5.87
C MET A 42 -17.65 -0.77 6.50
N HIS A 43 -18.49 -1.81 6.57
CA HIS A 43 -18.07 -3.08 7.13
C HIS A 43 -16.94 -3.73 6.33
N VAL A 44 -16.98 -3.64 4.99
CA VAL A 44 -15.90 -4.14 4.13
C VAL A 44 -14.61 -3.39 4.37
N TRP A 45 -14.66 -2.04 4.48
CA TRP A 45 -13.49 -1.21 4.75
C TRP A 45 -12.89 -1.51 6.13
N MET A 46 -13.70 -1.60 7.17
CA MET A 46 -13.23 -1.96 8.52
C MET A 46 -12.70 -3.40 8.58
N GLY A 47 -13.38 -4.35 7.94
CA GLY A 47 -12.92 -5.74 7.85
C GLY A 47 -11.56 -5.86 7.15
N ALA A 48 -11.37 -5.11 6.06
CA ALA A 48 -10.09 -5.05 5.37
C ALA A 48 -8.97 -4.45 6.25
N ILE A 49 -9.26 -3.42 7.05
CA ILE A 49 -8.32 -2.86 8.03
C ILE A 49 -7.90 -3.92 9.05
N VAL A 50 -8.84 -4.71 9.57
CA VAL A 50 -8.54 -5.80 10.53
C VAL A 50 -7.64 -6.84 9.88
N VAL A 51 -7.98 -7.32 8.67
CA VAL A 51 -7.18 -8.31 7.93
C VAL A 51 -5.77 -7.77 7.66
N LEU A 52 -5.65 -6.52 7.21
CA LEU A 52 -4.35 -5.88 6.98
C LEU A 52 -3.55 -5.72 8.27
N THR A 53 -4.20 -5.39 9.40
CA THR A 53 -3.52 -5.30 10.71
C THR A 53 -2.93 -6.64 11.11
N LEU A 54 -3.65 -7.74 10.90
CA LEU A 54 -3.14 -9.09 11.15
C LEU A 54 -1.96 -9.41 10.20
N MET A 55 -2.08 -9.12 8.90
CA MET A 55 -1.00 -9.32 7.93
C MET A 55 0.25 -8.52 8.30
N TRP A 56 0.12 -7.25 8.67
CA TRP A 56 1.23 -6.38 9.05
C TRP A 56 1.84 -6.75 10.40
N SER A 57 1.15 -7.52 11.23
CA SER A 57 1.68 -8.06 12.49
C SER A 57 2.60 -9.25 12.26
N LEU A 58 2.48 -9.94 11.11
CA LEU A 58 3.35 -11.03 10.71
C LEU A 58 4.58 -10.47 9.99
N LYS A 59 5.71 -10.41 10.68
CA LYS A 59 6.95 -9.82 10.18
C LYS A 59 8.06 -10.86 10.11
N ALA A 60 8.84 -10.83 9.04
CA ALA A 60 10.09 -11.55 8.90
C ALA A 60 11.23 -10.56 8.72
N GLY A 61 12.36 -10.75 9.37
CA GLY A 61 13.53 -9.88 9.21
C GLY A 61 14.69 -10.33 10.08
N ALA A 62 15.91 -10.13 9.57
CA ALA A 62 17.14 -10.56 10.20
C ALA A 62 17.93 -9.43 10.86
N LYS A 63 17.66 -8.16 10.53
CA LYS A 63 18.39 -6.99 11.01
C LYS A 63 17.43 -5.90 11.48
N PRO A 64 17.82 -5.01 12.40
CA PRO A 64 16.99 -3.88 12.86
C PRO A 64 16.51 -3.02 11.68
N GLY A 65 15.21 -2.75 11.62
CA GLY A 65 14.59 -1.96 10.55
C GLY A 65 14.45 -2.63 9.18
N LEU A 66 15.07 -3.78 8.96
CA LEU A 66 14.98 -4.55 7.71
C LEU A 66 13.95 -5.69 7.84
N HIS A 67 12.74 -5.34 8.24
CA HIS A 67 11.63 -6.29 8.35
C HIS A 67 10.78 -6.28 7.09
N LEU A 68 10.28 -7.44 6.70
CA LEU A 68 9.41 -7.66 5.56
C LEU A 68 8.05 -8.16 6.03
N HIS A 69 6.99 -7.68 5.42
CA HIS A 69 5.63 -8.20 5.54
C HIS A 69 4.84 -7.87 4.28
N PHE A 70 3.76 -8.56 4.05
CA PHE A 70 2.85 -8.23 2.96
C PHE A 70 2.19 -6.86 3.21
N LEU A 71 2.09 -6.05 2.15
CA LEU A 71 1.44 -4.74 2.21
C LEU A 71 -0.06 -4.81 1.91
N GLY A 72 -0.46 -5.58 0.89
CA GLY A 72 -1.82 -5.59 0.38
C GLY A 72 -2.23 -4.26 -0.29
N ALA A 73 -1.24 -3.46 -0.69
CA ALA A 73 -1.46 -2.07 -1.10
C ALA A 73 -2.30 -1.95 -2.36
N ALA A 74 -2.11 -2.84 -3.36
CA ALA A 74 -2.88 -2.78 -4.60
C ALA A 74 -4.34 -3.14 -4.35
N ALA A 75 -4.62 -4.22 -3.64
CA ALA A 75 -5.98 -4.63 -3.33
C ALA A 75 -6.73 -3.51 -2.60
N PHE A 76 -6.19 -3.01 -1.51
CA PHE A 76 -6.86 -2.00 -0.69
C PHE A 76 -7.04 -0.66 -1.42
N THR A 77 -6.04 -0.23 -2.22
CA THR A 77 -6.14 1.00 -3.02
C THR A 77 -7.16 0.86 -4.15
N LEU A 78 -7.21 -0.27 -4.85
CA LEU A 78 -8.19 -0.52 -5.92
C LEU A 78 -9.60 -0.69 -5.37
N MET A 79 -9.76 -1.23 -4.15
CA MET A 79 -11.06 -1.33 -3.48
C MET A 79 -11.62 0.05 -3.12
N PHE A 80 -10.84 0.89 -2.46
CA PHE A 80 -11.37 2.10 -1.78
C PHE A 80 -10.90 3.42 -2.37
N GLY A 81 -9.94 3.40 -3.29
CA GLY A 81 -9.29 4.61 -3.80
C GLY A 81 -8.20 5.12 -2.87
N ARG A 82 -7.36 6.02 -3.39
CA ARG A 82 -6.13 6.46 -2.70
C ARG A 82 -6.37 7.13 -1.35
N GLN A 83 -7.42 7.96 -1.22
CA GLN A 83 -7.66 8.71 0.01
C GLN A 83 -8.10 7.79 1.16
N LEU A 84 -9.12 6.96 0.94
CA LEU A 84 -9.58 6.00 1.95
C LEU A 84 -8.54 4.92 2.24
N ALA A 85 -7.69 4.57 1.25
CA ALA A 85 -6.56 3.68 1.46
C ALA A 85 -5.51 4.31 2.38
N ILE A 86 -5.12 5.57 2.18
CA ILE A 86 -4.18 6.28 3.06
C ILE A 86 -4.72 6.31 4.49
N VAL A 87 -5.98 6.68 4.68
CA VAL A 87 -6.60 6.74 6.01
C VAL A 87 -6.64 5.36 6.66
N GLY A 88 -7.11 4.34 5.93
CA GLY A 88 -7.21 2.97 6.44
C GLY A 88 -5.84 2.38 6.81
N PHE A 89 -4.84 2.53 5.94
CA PHE A 89 -3.48 2.08 6.24
C PHE A 89 -2.84 2.85 7.40
N SER A 90 -3.18 4.13 7.59
CA SER A 90 -2.73 4.88 8.77
C SER A 90 -3.29 4.28 10.06
N ILE A 91 -4.54 3.82 10.04
CA ILE A 91 -5.14 3.08 11.17
C ILE A 91 -4.44 1.74 11.38
N VAL A 92 -4.18 0.98 10.29
CA VAL A 92 -3.42 -0.29 10.34
C VAL A 92 -2.05 -0.08 10.97
N LEU A 93 -1.30 0.91 10.49
CA LEU A 93 0.03 1.21 11.02
C LEU A 93 -0.04 1.64 12.49
N ALA A 94 -1.02 2.45 12.88
CA ALA A 94 -1.22 2.86 14.27
C ALA A 94 -1.50 1.65 15.17
N ALA A 95 -2.36 0.73 14.75
CA ALA A 95 -2.68 -0.49 15.50
C ALA A 95 -1.44 -1.40 15.67
N VAL A 96 -0.66 -1.57 14.59
CA VAL A 96 0.58 -2.37 14.62
C VAL A 96 1.65 -1.71 15.49
N THR A 97 1.80 -0.39 15.41
CA THR A 97 2.76 0.38 16.24
C THR A 97 2.36 0.32 17.70
N PHE A 98 1.08 0.48 18.02
CA PHE A 98 0.56 0.36 19.38
C PHE A 98 0.84 -1.02 19.98
N ASN A 99 0.54 -2.10 19.23
CA ASN A 99 0.83 -3.46 19.68
C ASN A 99 2.32 -3.72 19.87
N ALA A 100 3.18 -3.15 19.03
CA ALA A 100 4.63 -3.25 19.17
C ALA A 100 5.15 -2.47 20.39
N GLY A 101 4.55 -1.30 20.66
CA GLY A 101 4.83 -0.48 21.85
C GLY A 101 4.51 -1.22 23.15
N LEU A 102 3.37 -1.92 23.21
CA LEU A 102 3.00 -2.75 24.38
C LEU A 102 4.01 -3.85 24.68
N LYS A 103 4.75 -4.32 23.65
CA LYS A 103 5.80 -5.32 23.77
C LYS A 103 7.19 -4.71 24.00
N GLY A 104 7.31 -3.38 24.07
CA GLY A 104 8.58 -2.66 24.18
C GLY A 104 9.51 -2.81 22.98
N VAL A 105 8.96 -3.14 21.79
CA VAL A 105 9.76 -3.45 20.59
C VAL A 105 9.85 -2.26 19.63
N ALA A 106 8.89 -1.35 19.65
CA ALA A 106 8.87 -0.16 18.80
C ALA A 106 8.02 0.94 19.43
N GLY A 107 8.27 2.19 19.06
CA GLY A 107 7.53 3.37 19.51
C GLY A 107 6.99 4.19 18.34
N TRP A 108 6.63 5.44 18.63
CA TRP A 108 5.96 6.34 17.69
C TRP A 108 6.91 7.25 16.92
N ASP A 109 8.21 7.28 17.26
CA ASP A 109 9.17 8.24 16.73
C ASP A 109 9.32 8.12 15.21
N VAL A 110 9.37 6.89 14.71
CA VAL A 110 9.48 6.59 13.27
C VAL A 110 8.14 6.32 12.58
N TYR A 111 7.01 6.59 13.24
CA TYR A 111 5.69 6.34 12.67
C TYR A 111 5.49 7.04 11.33
N ALA A 112 5.82 8.32 11.24
CA ALA A 112 5.67 9.10 10.02
C ALA A 112 6.59 8.62 8.88
N LEU A 113 7.83 8.22 9.18
CA LEU A 113 8.73 7.61 8.21
C LEU A 113 8.16 6.30 7.66
N ASN A 114 7.65 5.44 8.55
CA ASN A 114 6.98 4.21 8.16
C ASN A 114 5.74 4.49 7.29
N ALA A 115 4.96 5.50 7.63
CA ALA A 115 3.78 5.90 6.85
C ALA A 115 4.17 6.40 5.46
N LEU A 116 5.20 7.23 5.34
CA LEU A 116 5.69 7.69 4.03
C LEU A 116 6.16 6.50 3.17
N ALA A 117 6.97 5.61 3.72
CA ALA A 117 7.57 4.50 3.00
C ALA A 117 6.56 3.40 2.62
N PHE A 118 5.65 3.04 3.52
CA PHE A 118 4.83 1.84 3.40
C PHE A 118 3.33 2.11 3.22
N ILE A 119 2.91 3.38 3.24
CA ILE A 119 1.54 3.79 2.93
C ILE A 119 1.53 4.73 1.74
N ILE A 120 2.17 5.89 1.87
CA ILE A 120 2.08 6.96 0.87
C ILE A 120 2.67 6.51 -0.45
N VAL A 121 3.93 6.07 -0.48
CA VAL A 121 4.60 5.62 -1.71
C VAL A 121 3.82 4.52 -2.42
N PRO A 122 3.51 3.36 -1.81
CA PRO A 122 2.82 2.28 -2.51
C PRO A 122 1.40 2.65 -2.95
N VAL A 123 0.63 3.42 -2.17
CA VAL A 123 -0.72 3.85 -2.55
C VAL A 123 -0.69 4.76 -3.77
N PHE A 124 0.26 5.71 -3.83
CA PHE A 124 0.40 6.58 -4.99
C PHE A 124 0.88 5.82 -6.23
N VAL A 125 1.79 4.86 -6.07
CA VAL A 125 2.25 4.01 -7.19
C VAL A 125 1.09 3.21 -7.77
N VAL A 126 0.32 2.51 -6.94
CA VAL A 126 -0.86 1.75 -7.40
C VAL A 126 -1.88 2.66 -8.08
N HIS A 127 -2.19 3.80 -7.45
CA HIS A 127 -3.14 4.74 -8.03
C HIS A 127 -2.68 5.27 -9.39
N SER A 128 -1.39 5.57 -9.53
CA SER A 128 -0.81 6.05 -10.80
C SER A 128 -0.87 4.97 -11.87
N ILE A 129 -0.54 3.73 -11.54
CA ILE A 129 -0.64 2.59 -12.47
C ILE A 129 -2.09 2.42 -12.93
N TRP A 130 -3.04 2.39 -12.00
CA TRP A 130 -4.46 2.29 -12.35
C TRP A 130 -4.90 3.44 -13.26
N ARG A 131 -4.51 4.69 -12.96
CA ARG A 131 -4.82 5.85 -13.81
C ARG A 131 -4.20 5.75 -15.21
N LEU A 132 -2.97 5.23 -15.32
CA LEU A 132 -2.33 4.98 -16.60
C LEU A 132 -3.06 3.88 -17.40
N VAL A 133 -3.46 2.81 -16.73
CA VAL A 133 -4.30 1.76 -17.33
C VAL A 133 -5.59 2.36 -17.87
N GLU A 134 -6.27 3.18 -17.10
CA GLU A 134 -7.52 3.83 -17.52
C GLU A 134 -7.33 4.79 -18.69
N ALA A 135 -6.21 5.52 -18.76
CA ALA A 135 -5.97 6.54 -19.75
C ALA A 135 -5.45 6.00 -21.09
N TYR A 136 -4.61 4.96 -21.05
CA TYR A 136 -3.82 4.55 -22.21
C TYR A 136 -4.07 3.11 -22.70
N LEU A 137 -4.65 2.26 -21.87
CA LEU A 137 -4.87 0.86 -22.23
C LEU A 137 -6.34 0.59 -22.58
N PRO A 138 -6.61 -0.39 -23.46
CA PRO A 138 -7.99 -0.75 -23.79
C PRO A 138 -8.71 -1.26 -22.54
N PRO A 139 -10.01 -0.98 -22.40
CA PRO A 139 -10.81 -1.46 -21.27
C PRO A 139 -11.02 -2.97 -21.38
N ASN A 140 -10.10 -3.71 -20.82
CA ASN A 140 -10.08 -5.17 -20.83
C ASN A 140 -9.89 -5.66 -19.38
N ILE A 141 -10.71 -6.62 -18.98
CA ILE A 141 -10.67 -7.20 -17.63
C ILE A 141 -9.29 -7.81 -17.30
N PHE A 142 -8.64 -8.44 -18.28
CA PHE A 142 -7.29 -8.99 -18.09
C PHE A 142 -6.25 -7.89 -17.85
N VAL A 143 -6.36 -6.76 -18.57
CA VAL A 143 -5.49 -5.60 -18.34
C VAL A 143 -5.68 -5.08 -16.92
N PHE A 144 -6.91 -4.99 -16.41
CA PHE A 144 -7.17 -4.60 -15.04
C PHE A 144 -6.53 -5.57 -14.04
N PHE A 145 -6.72 -6.88 -14.20
CA PHE A 145 -6.16 -7.88 -13.28
C PHE A 145 -4.64 -7.94 -13.33
N PHE A 146 -4.05 -8.01 -14.53
CA PHE A 146 -2.61 -8.19 -14.65
C PHE A 146 -1.84 -6.89 -14.43
N VAL A 147 -2.28 -5.76 -14.98
CA VAL A 147 -1.52 -4.52 -14.90
C VAL A 147 -1.84 -3.75 -13.61
N ALA A 148 -3.11 -3.51 -13.32
CA ALA A 148 -3.46 -2.70 -12.15
C ALA A 148 -3.32 -3.47 -10.83
N ALA A 149 -3.77 -4.74 -10.76
CA ALA A 149 -3.74 -5.49 -9.51
C ALA A 149 -2.42 -6.26 -9.33
N PHE A 150 -2.04 -7.12 -10.27
CA PHE A 150 -0.86 -7.97 -10.15
C PHE A 150 0.44 -7.15 -10.20
N PHE A 151 0.73 -6.47 -11.31
CA PHE A 151 1.93 -5.63 -11.41
C PHE A 151 1.87 -4.42 -10.49
N GLY A 152 0.67 -3.85 -10.24
CA GLY A 152 0.48 -2.81 -9.25
C GLY A 152 0.92 -3.25 -7.85
N GLY A 153 0.60 -4.48 -7.44
CA GLY A 153 1.03 -5.08 -6.17
C GLY A 153 2.56 -5.23 -6.10
N ALA A 154 3.18 -5.78 -7.14
CA ALA A 154 4.63 -5.92 -7.21
C ALA A 154 5.34 -4.56 -7.09
N LEU A 155 4.94 -3.60 -7.92
CA LEU A 155 5.58 -2.29 -7.98
C LEU A 155 5.34 -1.46 -6.71
N ALA A 156 4.22 -1.65 -6.02
CA ALA A 156 3.96 -1.04 -4.72
C ALA A 156 5.02 -1.42 -3.69
N VAL A 157 5.34 -2.71 -3.57
CA VAL A 157 6.35 -3.19 -2.63
C VAL A 157 7.77 -2.82 -3.06
N VAL A 158 8.09 -2.99 -4.34
CA VAL A 158 9.41 -2.62 -4.85
C VAL A 158 9.67 -1.12 -4.65
N SER A 159 8.69 -0.26 -4.91
CA SER A 159 8.82 1.19 -4.69
C SER A 159 9.03 1.54 -3.21
N SER A 160 8.37 0.82 -2.29
CA SER A 160 8.61 0.98 -0.85
C SER A 160 10.04 0.56 -0.48
N GLY A 161 10.53 -0.53 -1.07
CA GLY A 161 11.93 -0.98 -0.90
C GLY A 161 12.94 0.03 -1.42
N VAL A 162 12.71 0.59 -2.61
CA VAL A 162 13.56 1.65 -3.18
C VAL A 162 13.57 2.89 -2.29
N PHE A 163 12.39 3.34 -1.86
CA PHE A 163 12.28 4.50 -0.97
C PHE A 163 12.97 4.26 0.38
N GLY A 164 12.79 3.08 0.98
CA GLY A 164 13.47 2.69 2.21
C GLY A 164 14.99 2.62 2.04
N THR A 165 15.48 2.07 0.92
CA THR A 165 16.90 2.05 0.56
C THR A 165 17.48 3.48 0.50
N MET A 166 16.77 4.40 -0.17
CA MET A 166 17.18 5.80 -0.26
C MET A 166 17.22 6.47 1.13
N LEU A 167 16.25 6.19 2.00
CA LEU A 167 16.23 6.73 3.36
C LEU A 167 17.41 6.22 4.19
N PHE A 168 17.66 4.90 4.20
CA PHE A 168 18.79 4.32 4.94
C PHE A 168 20.13 4.84 4.46
N TRP A 169 20.29 4.98 3.14
CA TRP A 169 21.50 5.54 2.55
C TRP A 169 21.69 7.02 2.91
N ALA A 170 20.65 7.83 2.75
CA ALA A 170 20.71 9.25 3.05
C ALA A 170 20.93 9.54 4.54
N ALA A 171 20.43 8.66 5.42
CA ALA A 171 20.68 8.75 6.86
C ALA A 171 22.05 8.15 7.29
N GLY A 172 22.80 7.55 6.37
CA GLY A 172 24.11 6.97 6.67
C GLY A 172 24.07 5.72 7.57
N ILE A 173 22.93 5.02 7.63
CA ILE A 173 22.71 3.91 8.58
C ILE A 173 23.36 2.62 8.08
N TYR A 174 23.24 2.35 6.78
CA TYR A 174 23.75 1.13 6.15
C TYR A 174 24.51 1.42 4.86
N ALA A 175 25.50 0.58 4.56
CA ALA A 175 26.24 0.66 3.30
C ALA A 175 25.34 0.29 2.10
N VAL A 176 25.55 0.93 0.96
CA VAL A 176 24.75 0.74 -0.26
C VAL A 176 24.76 -0.71 -0.71
N ASP A 177 25.91 -1.37 -0.69
CA ASP A 177 26.05 -2.75 -1.13
C ASP A 177 25.13 -3.68 -0.35
N MET A 178 25.08 -3.51 0.99
CA MET A 178 24.19 -4.28 1.85
C MET A 178 22.71 -3.94 1.61
N LEU A 179 22.38 -2.67 1.38
CA LEU A 179 21.00 -2.26 1.10
C LEU A 179 20.51 -2.85 -0.23
N VAL A 180 21.37 -2.94 -1.24
CA VAL A 180 20.99 -3.53 -2.53
C VAL A 180 20.88 -5.05 -2.42
N SER A 181 21.85 -5.73 -1.80
CA SER A 181 21.91 -7.20 -1.72
C SER A 181 20.89 -7.80 -0.73
N ASP A 182 20.71 -7.17 0.44
CA ASP A 182 19.96 -7.75 1.55
C ASP A 182 18.57 -7.10 1.77
N TYR A 183 18.34 -5.88 1.28
CA TYR A 183 17.08 -5.18 1.50
C TYR A 183 16.27 -5.05 0.21
N LEU A 184 16.83 -4.43 -0.82
CA LEU A 184 16.11 -4.20 -2.08
C LEU A 184 15.82 -5.50 -2.82
N LEU A 185 16.77 -6.44 -2.85
CA LEU A 185 16.57 -7.76 -3.45
C LEU A 185 15.39 -8.50 -2.81
N PHE A 186 15.28 -8.47 -1.48
CA PHE A 186 14.15 -9.09 -0.79
C PHE A 186 12.82 -8.39 -1.07
N HIS A 187 12.80 -7.07 -1.31
CA HIS A 187 11.59 -6.37 -1.74
C HIS A 187 11.17 -6.77 -3.16
N ILE A 188 12.12 -7.04 -4.06
CA ILE A 188 11.82 -7.58 -5.40
C ILE A 188 11.19 -8.96 -5.28
N LEU A 189 11.75 -9.84 -4.46
CA LEU A 189 11.20 -11.18 -4.22
C LEU A 189 9.81 -11.12 -3.57
N LEU A 190 9.65 -10.26 -2.56
CA LEU A 190 8.36 -10.04 -1.93
C LEU A 190 7.35 -9.42 -2.91
N GLY A 191 7.81 -8.57 -3.81
CA GLY A 191 6.99 -7.98 -4.87
C GLY A 191 6.32 -9.04 -5.75
N PHE A 192 7.03 -10.13 -6.05
CA PHE A 192 6.43 -11.26 -6.77
C PHE A 192 5.31 -11.93 -5.97
N ALA A 193 5.51 -12.17 -4.68
CA ALA A 193 4.48 -12.74 -3.81
C ALA A 193 3.28 -11.78 -3.63
N GLU A 194 3.53 -10.48 -3.49
CA GLU A 194 2.49 -9.43 -3.45
C GLU A 194 1.69 -9.34 -4.75
N ALA A 195 2.34 -9.53 -5.89
CA ALA A 195 1.65 -9.58 -7.18
C ALA A 195 0.58 -10.68 -7.19
N TRP A 196 0.95 -11.89 -6.79
CA TRP A 196 0.02 -13.01 -6.70
C TRP A 196 -1.09 -12.77 -5.69
N LEU A 197 -0.76 -12.30 -4.49
CA LEU A 197 -1.73 -12.03 -3.44
C LEU A 197 -2.77 -10.99 -3.87
N ASN A 198 -2.31 -9.84 -4.37
CA ASN A 198 -3.21 -8.76 -4.78
C ASN A 198 -3.98 -9.12 -6.07
N GLY A 199 -3.30 -9.75 -7.05
CA GLY A 199 -3.94 -10.21 -8.27
C GLY A 199 -5.06 -11.22 -8.00
N ALA A 200 -4.80 -12.22 -7.17
CA ALA A 200 -5.81 -13.21 -6.77
C ALA A 200 -6.96 -12.57 -5.98
N ALA A 201 -6.64 -11.73 -4.98
CA ALA A 201 -7.65 -11.07 -4.16
C ALA A 201 -8.59 -10.20 -5.00
N ILE A 202 -8.05 -9.35 -5.89
CA ILE A 202 -8.85 -8.49 -6.77
C ILE A 202 -9.65 -9.32 -7.77
N THR A 203 -9.05 -10.36 -8.35
CA THR A 203 -9.77 -11.23 -9.30
C THR A 203 -10.97 -11.90 -8.64
N LEU A 204 -10.78 -12.48 -7.45
CA LEU A 204 -11.89 -13.09 -6.70
C LEU A 204 -12.96 -12.06 -6.33
N MET A 205 -12.56 -10.87 -5.87
CA MET A 205 -13.51 -9.81 -5.53
C MET A 205 -14.28 -9.31 -6.75
N VAL A 206 -13.63 -9.10 -7.90
CA VAL A 206 -14.34 -8.68 -9.11
C VAL A 206 -15.32 -9.74 -9.61
N VAL A 207 -14.97 -11.02 -9.48
CA VAL A 207 -15.86 -12.11 -9.93
C VAL A 207 -17.07 -12.30 -9.01
N TYR A 208 -16.87 -12.27 -7.70
CA TYR A 208 -17.91 -12.61 -6.73
C TYR A 208 -18.56 -11.41 -6.05
N LEU A 209 -17.84 -10.32 -5.88
CA LEU A 209 -18.22 -9.14 -5.11
C LEU A 209 -17.76 -7.84 -5.80
N PRO A 210 -18.11 -7.61 -7.09
CA PRO A 210 -17.56 -6.51 -7.88
C PRO A 210 -17.80 -5.13 -7.23
N HIS A 211 -18.89 -4.96 -6.48
CA HIS A 211 -19.20 -3.72 -5.76
C HIS A 211 -18.22 -3.37 -4.63
N TRP A 212 -17.34 -4.31 -4.22
CA TRP A 212 -16.27 -4.03 -3.27
C TRP A 212 -15.09 -3.31 -3.92
N VAL A 213 -14.90 -3.47 -5.24
CA VAL A 213 -13.76 -2.91 -5.98
C VAL A 213 -14.17 -1.62 -6.68
N GLY A 214 -13.97 -0.48 -6.01
CA GLY A 214 -14.44 0.81 -6.52
C GLY A 214 -13.72 1.34 -7.75
N SER A 215 -12.57 0.77 -8.11
CA SER A 215 -11.85 1.08 -9.34
C SER A 215 -12.31 0.23 -10.52
N PHE A 216 -13.19 -0.76 -10.31
CA PHE A 216 -13.73 -1.62 -11.35
C PHE A 216 -15.14 -1.17 -11.73
N ASP A 217 -15.41 -1.04 -13.03
CA ASP A 217 -16.74 -0.73 -13.58
C ASP A 217 -17.11 -1.79 -14.61
N ASP A 218 -18.14 -2.59 -14.29
CA ASP A 218 -18.65 -3.65 -15.17
C ASP A 218 -18.97 -3.14 -16.58
N ARG A 219 -19.57 -1.94 -16.68
CA ARG A 219 -19.95 -1.34 -17.96
C ARG A 219 -18.72 -1.07 -18.82
N ARG A 220 -17.65 -0.63 -18.21
CA ARG A 220 -16.41 -0.29 -18.90
C ARG A 220 -15.64 -1.54 -19.34
N TYR A 221 -15.54 -2.55 -18.48
CA TYR A 221 -14.65 -3.70 -18.70
C TYR A 221 -15.34 -4.91 -19.34
N LEU A 222 -16.66 -5.05 -19.18
CA LEU A 222 -17.41 -6.23 -19.68
C LEU A 222 -18.37 -5.90 -20.83
N TRP A 223 -18.95 -4.69 -20.91
CA TRP A 223 -20.06 -4.38 -21.81
C TRP A 223 -19.66 -3.62 -23.06
N GLN A 224 -18.41 -3.22 -23.26
CA GLN A 224 -17.93 -2.60 -24.51
C GLN A 224 -17.81 -3.63 -25.66
N LYS A 225 -18.82 -4.46 -25.84
CA LYS A 225 -18.96 -5.29 -27.03
C LYS A 225 -19.98 -4.60 -27.95
N ASN A 226 -19.50 -4.18 -29.14
CA ASN A 226 -20.28 -3.79 -30.31
C ASN A 226 -20.64 -2.30 -30.51
N GLU A 227 -19.73 -1.37 -30.33
CA GLU A 227 -19.79 -0.20 -31.22
C GLU A 227 -18.66 -0.30 -32.25
N PRO A 228 -18.99 -0.35 -33.56
CA PRO A 228 -17.96 -0.31 -34.59
C PRO A 228 -17.26 1.05 -34.51
N ARG A 229 -15.94 1.04 -34.40
CA ARG A 229 -15.12 2.27 -34.49
C ARG A 229 -15.49 2.99 -35.79
N ARG A 230 -16.16 4.13 -35.67
CA ARG A 230 -16.35 5.05 -36.77
C ARG A 230 -15.10 5.90 -36.96
#